data_889cfd7a905fc063936f613f1a8cdb31
#
_entry.id   889cfd7a905fc063936f613f1a8cdb31
#
_cell.length_a   1.000
_cell.length_b   1.000
_cell.length_c   1.000
_cell.angle_alpha   90.00
_cell.angle_beta   90.00
_cell.angle_gamma   90.00
#
_symmetry.space_group_name_H-M   'P 1'
#
loop_
_entity.id
_entity.type
_entity.pdbx_description
1 polymer ?
#
loop_
_entity_poly.entity_id
_entity_poly.type
_entity_poly.pdbx_seq_one_letter_code
_entity_poly.pdbx_strand_id
1 'polypeptide(L)'
;FMVVCASFDDRLVSRWAEGESSLADKNIGIDEVYFETIVKTYISSLKISLENGQMIYSVPLSDFLELCPRISGSYWRLVNRPVNDGWVTLDPASGETSAKRVARLVKERIREDLIERSRESMARMSEQLADRLGEEVTRISELFGSQVRSELPIASATKEDWPPCFSNSIEELASGVNVNHVGRVFVAAMGRSMG
;
A
#
# COMPACT_ATOMS: atom_id res chain seq x y z
N PHE A 1 -16.89 -1.63 6.77
CA PHE A 1 -16.17 -2.89 7.02
C PHE A 1 -16.95 -4.10 6.55
N MET A 2 -18.12 -4.43 7.18
CA MET A 2 -18.89 -5.65 6.87
C MET A 2 -19.30 -5.76 5.40
N VAL A 3 -19.70 -4.67 4.75
CA VAL A 3 -20.07 -4.66 3.32
C VAL A 3 -18.86 -4.98 2.43
N VAL A 4 -17.68 -4.44 2.78
CA VAL A 4 -16.43 -4.76 2.07
C VAL A 4 -16.08 -6.23 2.22
N CYS A 5 -16.22 -6.80 3.42
CA CYS A 5 -16.01 -8.24 3.63
C CYS A 5 -17.04 -9.10 2.86
N ALA A 6 -18.30 -8.67 2.81
CA ALA A 6 -19.36 -9.39 2.09
C ALA A 6 -19.19 -9.38 0.56
N SER A 7 -18.34 -8.52 0.03
CA SER A 7 -17.99 -8.53 -1.41
C SER A 7 -17.12 -9.71 -1.82
N PHE A 8 -16.39 -10.32 -0.88
CA PHE A 8 -15.37 -11.35 -1.15
C PHE A 8 -14.35 -10.93 -2.23
N ASP A 9 -14.12 -9.63 -2.41
CA ASP A 9 -13.16 -9.07 -3.38
C ASP A 9 -11.94 -8.49 -2.65
N ASP A 10 -10.79 -9.18 -2.76
CA ASP A 10 -9.52 -8.75 -2.15
C ASP A 10 -9.04 -7.38 -2.65
N ARG A 11 -9.42 -6.96 -3.86
CA ARG A 11 -9.05 -5.64 -4.41
C ARG A 11 -9.84 -4.55 -3.71
N LEU A 12 -11.13 -4.77 -3.47
CA LEU A 12 -11.97 -3.84 -2.73
C LEU A 12 -11.50 -3.72 -1.29
N VAL A 13 -11.18 -4.85 -0.65
CA VAL A 13 -10.59 -4.89 0.70
C VAL A 13 -9.29 -4.09 0.74
N SER A 14 -8.38 -4.32 -0.20
CA SER A 14 -7.09 -3.63 -0.24
C SER A 14 -7.23 -2.13 -0.42
N ARG A 15 -8.17 -1.68 -1.26
CA ARG A 15 -8.42 -0.26 -1.51
C ARG A 15 -9.10 0.42 -0.31
N TRP A 16 -10.02 -0.26 0.32
CA TRP A 16 -10.63 0.22 1.56
C TRP A 16 -9.59 0.35 2.68
N ALA A 17 -8.77 -0.67 2.90
CA ALA A 17 -7.70 -0.64 3.90
C ALA A 17 -6.69 0.48 3.65
N GLU A 18 -6.34 0.77 2.39
CA GLU A 18 -5.50 1.91 2.01
C GLU A 18 -6.17 3.24 2.33
N GLY A 19 -7.48 3.38 2.10
CA GLY A 19 -8.24 4.58 2.45
C GLY A 19 -8.26 4.83 3.95
N GLU A 20 -8.61 3.83 4.75
CA GLU A 20 -8.66 3.90 6.22
C GLU A 20 -7.29 4.17 6.85
N SER A 21 -6.26 3.46 6.39
CA SER A 21 -4.90 3.68 6.89
C SER A 21 -4.35 5.07 6.53
N SER A 22 -4.71 5.61 5.35
CA SER A 22 -4.35 6.97 4.96
C SER A 22 -5.08 8.04 5.79
N LEU A 23 -6.32 7.77 6.19
CA LEU A 23 -7.05 8.63 7.12
C LEU A 23 -6.44 8.59 8.52
N ALA A 24 -6.03 7.41 8.98
CA ALA A 24 -5.34 7.25 10.25
C ALA A 24 -4.01 8.01 10.27
N ASP A 25 -3.18 7.92 9.22
CA ASP A 25 -1.91 8.64 9.07
C ASP A 25 -2.08 10.16 9.22
N LYS A 26 -3.14 10.72 8.62
CA LYS A 26 -3.47 12.15 8.76
C LYS A 26 -3.80 12.55 10.19
N ASN A 27 -4.47 11.68 10.93
CA ASN A 27 -4.94 11.96 12.29
C ASN A 27 -3.88 11.69 13.36
N ILE A 28 -3.07 10.64 13.20
CA ILE A 28 -2.02 10.26 14.16
C ILE A 28 -1.00 11.40 14.38
N GLY A 29 -0.68 12.16 13.33
CA GLY A 29 0.29 13.26 13.42
C GLY A 29 -0.23 14.55 14.05
N ILE A 30 -1.54 14.64 14.38
CA ILE A 30 -2.16 15.86 14.92
C ILE A 30 -2.17 15.85 16.44
N ASP A 31 -2.28 14.67 17.07
CA ASP A 31 -2.45 14.53 18.50
C ASP A 31 -1.14 14.14 19.19
N GLU A 32 -0.36 15.14 19.58
CA GLU A 32 0.94 14.93 20.26
C GLU A 32 0.79 14.18 21.60
N VAL A 33 -0.34 14.35 22.29
CA VAL A 33 -0.57 13.76 23.63
C VAL A 33 -0.76 12.24 23.53
N TYR A 34 -1.48 11.76 22.51
CA TYR A 34 -1.77 10.33 22.36
C TYR A 34 -0.85 9.63 21.35
N PHE A 35 0.02 10.38 20.67
CA PHE A 35 0.90 9.84 19.63
C PHE A 35 1.65 8.59 20.08
N GLU A 36 2.37 8.65 21.19
CA GLU A 36 3.14 7.51 21.69
C GLU A 36 2.26 6.31 22.06
N THR A 37 1.09 6.55 22.64
CA THR A 37 0.14 5.49 23.00
C THR A 37 -0.38 4.78 21.76
N ILE A 38 -0.75 5.55 20.74
CA ILE A 38 -1.22 5.00 19.46
C ILE A 38 -0.08 4.20 18.78
N VAL A 39 1.13 4.78 18.70
CA VAL A 39 2.25 4.10 18.07
C VAL A 39 2.57 2.78 18.78
N LYS A 40 2.60 2.76 20.11
CA LYS A 40 2.87 1.55 20.91
C LYS A 40 1.80 0.45 20.75
N THR A 41 0.63 0.78 20.20
CA THR A 41 -0.39 -0.22 19.88
C THR A 41 -0.02 -1.03 18.62
N TYR A 42 0.71 -0.42 17.69
CA TYR A 42 1.01 -0.99 16.38
C TYR A 42 2.48 -1.36 16.17
N ILE A 43 3.37 -0.73 16.93
CA ILE A 43 4.83 -1.00 16.91
C ILE A 43 5.20 -1.63 18.25
N SER A 44 5.91 -2.76 18.23
CA SER A 44 6.18 -3.58 19.42
C SER A 44 6.90 -2.81 20.52
N SER A 45 7.77 -1.88 20.16
CA SER A 45 8.50 -1.00 21.07
C SER A 45 8.88 0.31 20.39
N LEU A 46 9.07 1.37 21.19
CA LEU A 46 9.49 2.68 20.71
C LEU A 46 10.55 3.23 21.66
N LYS A 47 11.70 3.63 21.12
CA LYS A 47 12.70 4.42 21.84
C LYS A 47 12.58 5.87 21.43
N ILE A 48 12.73 6.76 22.40
CA ILE A 48 12.67 8.21 22.19
C ILE A 48 13.95 8.80 22.75
N SER A 49 14.61 9.61 21.95
CA SER A 49 15.76 10.44 22.36
C SER A 49 15.51 11.90 22.01
N LEU A 50 16.17 12.80 22.71
CA LEU A 50 16.14 14.22 22.41
C LEU A 50 17.49 14.61 21.82
N GLU A 51 17.50 15.01 20.56
CA GLU A 51 18.70 15.45 19.84
C GLU A 51 18.48 16.83 19.25
N ASN A 52 19.38 17.78 19.57
CA ASN A 52 19.27 19.16 19.10
C ASN A 52 17.90 19.84 19.34
N GLY A 53 17.23 19.49 20.45
CA GLY A 53 15.91 20.02 20.77
C GLY A 53 14.74 19.36 19.98
N GLN A 54 15.00 18.30 19.22
CA GLN A 54 13.99 17.54 18.49
C GLN A 54 13.85 16.14 19.05
N MET A 55 12.61 15.64 19.12
CA MET A 55 12.34 14.24 19.46
C MET A 55 12.72 13.35 18.28
N ILE A 56 13.59 12.38 18.54
CA ILE A 56 14.01 11.35 17.60
C ILE A 56 13.47 10.01 18.06
N TYR A 57 12.81 9.34 17.17
CA TYR A 57 12.20 8.04 17.43
C TYR A 57 13.03 6.93 16.78
N SER A 58 13.16 5.82 17.50
CA SER A 58 13.76 4.58 16.96
C SER A 58 12.79 3.43 17.16
N VAL A 59 12.69 2.58 16.15
CA VAL A 59 11.83 1.39 16.12
C VAL A 59 12.68 0.12 16.06
N PRO A 60 12.19 -1.04 16.53
CA PRO A 60 12.90 -2.29 16.36
C PRO A 60 13.19 -2.59 14.90
N LEU A 61 14.35 -3.18 14.64
CA LEU A 61 14.77 -3.59 13.29
C LEU A 61 13.75 -4.56 12.67
N SER A 62 13.15 -5.45 13.47
CA SER A 62 12.12 -6.38 13.02
C SER A 62 10.91 -5.65 12.43
N ASP A 63 10.36 -4.70 13.17
CA ASP A 63 9.18 -3.92 12.73
C ASP A 63 9.52 -3.08 11.50
N PHE A 64 10.72 -2.49 11.46
CA PHE A 64 11.17 -1.74 10.30
C PHE A 64 11.27 -2.63 9.05
N LEU A 65 11.91 -3.80 9.15
CA LEU A 65 12.08 -4.72 8.02
C LEU A 65 10.76 -5.30 7.50
N GLU A 66 9.80 -5.48 8.37
CA GLU A 66 8.46 -5.96 8.00
C GLU A 66 7.67 -4.91 7.21
N LEU A 67 7.75 -3.64 7.62
CA LEU A 67 6.90 -2.57 7.12
C LEU A 67 7.54 -1.74 5.98
N CYS A 68 8.86 -1.51 6.04
CA CYS A 68 9.54 -0.61 5.10
C CYS A 68 9.47 -1.05 3.62
N PRO A 69 9.37 -2.36 3.23
CA PRO A 69 9.33 -2.74 1.83
C PRO A 69 8.11 -2.19 1.06
N ARG A 70 7.05 -1.82 1.78
CA ARG A 70 5.83 -1.26 1.20
C ARG A 70 5.86 0.25 1.03
N ILE A 71 6.84 0.91 1.64
CA ILE A 71 6.97 2.36 1.58
C ILE A 71 7.98 2.73 0.50
N SER A 72 7.55 3.52 -0.46
CA SER A 72 8.41 3.99 -1.54
C SER A 72 9.39 5.06 -1.07
N GLY A 73 10.57 5.10 -1.70
CA GLY A 73 11.59 6.11 -1.48
C GLY A 73 12.89 5.57 -0.89
N SER A 74 13.99 6.28 -1.17
CA SER A 74 15.34 5.87 -0.74
C SER A 74 15.52 5.93 0.78
N TYR A 75 14.74 6.78 1.47
CA TYR A 75 14.76 6.89 2.92
C TYR A 75 14.46 5.53 3.59
N TRP A 76 13.52 4.76 3.06
CA TRP A 76 13.02 3.51 3.65
C TRP A 76 13.90 2.29 3.35
N ARG A 77 14.98 2.48 2.62
CA ARG A 77 15.97 1.41 2.40
C ARG A 77 16.87 1.27 3.63
N LEU A 78 16.98 0.07 4.18
CA LEU A 78 17.77 -0.18 5.39
C LEU A 78 19.21 0.33 5.28
N VAL A 79 19.83 0.20 4.09
CA VAL A 79 21.21 0.68 3.83
C VAL A 79 21.39 2.19 4.05
N ASN A 80 20.32 2.93 4.06
CA ASN A 80 20.32 4.39 4.27
C ASN A 80 19.94 4.80 5.70
N ARG A 81 19.78 3.84 6.61
CA ARG A 81 19.31 4.08 7.99
C ARG A 81 20.38 3.74 9.01
N PRO A 82 20.56 4.57 10.04
CA PRO A 82 21.35 4.20 11.19
C PRO A 82 20.70 3.01 11.92
N VAL A 83 21.45 1.94 12.08
CA VAL A 83 21.04 0.78 12.86
C VAL A 83 22.01 0.62 14.01
N ASN A 84 21.51 0.60 15.23
CA ASN A 84 22.30 0.39 16.42
C ASN A 84 21.58 -0.54 17.39
N ASP A 85 22.27 -1.59 17.82
CA ASP A 85 21.77 -2.58 18.80
C ASP A 85 20.36 -3.12 18.49
N GLY A 86 20.06 -3.38 17.22
CA GLY A 86 18.76 -3.88 16.78
C GLY A 86 17.66 -2.82 16.67
N TRP A 87 18.04 -1.53 16.69
CA TRP A 87 17.13 -0.41 16.52
C TRP A 87 17.46 0.40 15.28
N VAL A 88 16.42 0.82 14.59
CA VAL A 88 16.52 1.70 13.42
C VAL A 88 16.08 3.10 13.83
N THR A 89 16.97 4.08 13.70
CA THR A 89 16.66 5.46 13.99
C THR A 89 15.97 6.12 12.81
N LEU A 90 14.85 6.77 13.11
CA LEU A 90 14.04 7.51 12.14
C LEU A 90 14.31 9.00 12.26
N ASP A 91 15.49 9.41 11.82
CA ASP A 91 15.92 10.81 11.85
C ASP A 91 15.09 11.72 10.94
N PRO A 92 14.92 12.99 11.28
CA PRO A 92 14.28 13.96 10.42
C PRO A 92 15.06 14.13 9.11
N ALA A 93 14.38 14.12 8.00
CA ALA A 93 15.00 14.33 6.68
C ALA A 93 13.99 14.90 5.69
N SER A 94 14.45 15.71 4.75
CA SER A 94 13.62 16.24 3.65
C SER A 94 12.35 16.99 4.13
N GLY A 95 12.42 17.70 5.25
CA GLY A 95 11.30 18.46 5.81
C GLY A 95 10.28 17.63 6.59
N GLU A 96 10.49 16.33 6.76
CA GLU A 96 9.65 15.50 7.61
C GLU A 96 10.29 15.25 8.97
N THR A 97 9.47 15.30 10.02
CA THR A 97 9.87 15.01 11.40
C THR A 97 9.99 13.51 11.64
N SER A 98 10.75 13.12 12.69
CA SER A 98 10.84 11.73 13.12
C SER A 98 9.45 11.13 13.46
N ALA A 99 8.58 11.91 14.10
CA ALA A 99 7.19 11.49 14.38
C ALA A 99 6.39 11.14 13.12
N LYS A 100 6.48 11.96 12.07
CA LYS A 100 5.84 11.65 10.77
C LYS A 100 6.39 10.37 10.14
N ARG A 101 7.67 10.09 10.33
CA ARG A 101 8.28 8.84 9.85
C ARG A 101 7.70 7.62 10.59
N VAL A 102 7.54 7.73 11.91
CA VAL A 102 6.89 6.67 12.70
C VAL A 102 5.42 6.50 12.26
N ALA A 103 4.67 7.59 12.12
CA ALA A 103 3.29 7.54 11.66
C ALA A 103 3.14 6.80 10.32
N ARG A 104 4.11 6.97 9.42
CA ARG A 104 4.13 6.25 8.13
C ARG A 104 4.28 4.73 8.30
N LEU A 105 5.12 4.26 9.23
CA LEU A 105 5.20 2.82 9.55
C LEU A 105 3.91 2.31 10.18
N VAL A 106 3.32 3.08 11.10
CA VAL A 106 2.04 2.74 11.72
C VAL A 106 0.92 2.65 10.67
N LYS A 107 0.90 3.54 9.67
CA LYS A 107 -0.02 3.45 8.55
C LYS A 107 0.04 2.08 7.86
N GLU A 108 1.24 1.59 7.56
CA GLU A 108 1.39 0.28 6.89
C GLU A 108 0.93 -0.87 7.79
N ARG A 109 1.21 -0.80 9.11
CA ARG A 109 0.72 -1.80 10.06
C ARG A 109 -0.81 -1.79 10.14
N ILE A 110 -1.44 -0.63 10.23
CA ILE A 110 -2.91 -0.50 10.23
C ILE A 110 -3.49 -1.12 8.95
N ARG A 111 -2.87 -0.84 7.81
CA ARG A 111 -3.30 -1.40 6.53
C ARG A 111 -3.25 -2.94 6.52
N GLU A 112 -2.17 -3.52 7.02
CA GLU A 112 -2.03 -4.99 7.16
C GLU A 112 -3.10 -5.58 8.06
N ASP A 113 -3.25 -5.02 9.26
CA ASP A 113 -4.23 -5.47 10.25
C ASP A 113 -5.66 -5.43 9.68
N LEU A 114 -5.99 -4.39 8.92
CA LEU A 114 -7.30 -4.27 8.27
C LEU A 114 -7.52 -5.35 7.22
N ILE A 115 -6.51 -5.65 6.41
CA ILE A 115 -6.58 -6.72 5.39
C ILE A 115 -6.71 -8.09 6.06
N GLU A 116 -5.92 -8.37 7.08
CA GLU A 116 -5.96 -9.64 7.81
C GLU A 116 -7.32 -9.86 8.48
N ARG A 117 -7.81 -8.87 9.24
CA ARG A 117 -9.13 -8.91 9.87
C ARG A 117 -10.27 -9.06 8.84
N SER A 118 -10.12 -8.44 7.68
CA SER A 118 -11.09 -8.61 6.60
C SER A 118 -11.12 -10.04 6.09
N ARG A 119 -9.96 -10.67 5.86
CA ARG A 119 -9.85 -12.06 5.44
C ARG A 119 -10.44 -13.02 6.48
N GLU A 120 -10.13 -12.80 7.75
CA GLU A 120 -10.73 -13.59 8.83
C GLU A 120 -12.27 -13.43 8.89
N SER A 121 -12.75 -12.21 8.69
CA SER A 121 -14.19 -11.91 8.68
C SER A 121 -14.88 -12.54 7.47
N MET A 122 -14.26 -12.50 6.28
CA MET A 122 -14.76 -13.20 5.10
C MET A 122 -14.86 -14.71 5.32
N ALA A 123 -13.82 -15.31 5.93
CA ALA A 123 -13.81 -16.74 6.21
C ALA A 123 -14.90 -17.20 7.20
N ARG A 124 -15.39 -16.29 8.04
CA ARG A 124 -16.44 -16.56 9.07
C ARG A 124 -17.81 -16.04 8.66
N MET A 125 -17.93 -15.40 7.50
CA MET A 125 -19.19 -14.79 7.08
C MET A 125 -20.23 -15.86 6.74
N SER A 126 -21.43 -15.74 7.30
CA SER A 126 -22.53 -16.62 6.92
C SER A 126 -23.16 -16.16 5.59
N GLU A 127 -23.63 -17.11 4.80
CA GLU A 127 -24.32 -16.87 3.55
C GLU A 127 -25.52 -15.92 3.73
N GLN A 128 -26.31 -16.15 4.78
CA GLN A 128 -27.46 -15.29 5.11
C GLN A 128 -27.09 -13.82 5.36
N LEU A 129 -25.92 -13.57 5.96
CA LEU A 129 -25.44 -12.21 6.19
C LEU A 129 -24.91 -11.58 4.88
N ALA A 130 -24.20 -12.35 4.08
CA ALA A 130 -23.73 -11.90 2.78
C ALA A 130 -24.90 -11.52 1.85
N ASP A 131 -25.95 -12.34 1.80
CA ASP A 131 -27.16 -12.06 1.03
C ASP A 131 -27.86 -10.77 1.47
N ARG A 132 -27.94 -10.54 2.79
CA ARG A 132 -28.54 -9.30 3.31
C ARG A 132 -27.79 -8.04 2.95
N LEU A 133 -26.50 -8.13 2.70
CA LEU A 133 -25.62 -7.03 2.31
C LEU A 133 -25.44 -6.92 0.79
N GLY A 134 -26.09 -7.78 0.00
CA GLY A 134 -25.90 -7.89 -1.44
C GLY A 134 -26.17 -6.60 -2.22
N GLU A 135 -27.18 -5.82 -1.82
CA GLU A 135 -27.50 -4.53 -2.46
C GLU A 135 -26.37 -3.51 -2.25
N GLU A 136 -25.87 -3.38 -1.03
CA GLU A 136 -24.77 -2.50 -0.69
C GLU A 136 -23.45 -2.92 -1.34
N VAL A 137 -23.20 -4.22 -1.42
CA VAL A 137 -22.05 -4.78 -2.13
C VAL A 137 -22.10 -4.41 -3.61
N THR A 138 -23.25 -4.57 -4.26
CA THR A 138 -23.44 -4.20 -5.66
C THR A 138 -23.16 -2.71 -5.85
N ARG A 139 -23.73 -1.86 -5.01
CA ARG A 139 -23.57 -0.41 -5.06
C ARG A 139 -22.11 0.04 -4.91
N ILE A 140 -21.36 -0.56 -3.97
CA ILE A 140 -19.94 -0.26 -3.79
C ILE A 140 -19.13 -0.77 -4.98
N SER A 141 -19.42 -1.97 -5.48
CA SER A 141 -18.73 -2.56 -6.62
C SER A 141 -18.92 -1.75 -7.91
N GLU A 142 -20.10 -1.20 -8.12
CA GLU A 142 -20.39 -0.29 -9.24
C GLU A 142 -19.59 1.01 -9.13
N LEU A 143 -19.56 1.62 -7.94
CA LEU A 143 -18.76 2.83 -7.69
C LEU A 143 -17.27 2.55 -7.89
N PHE A 144 -16.78 1.43 -7.40
CA PHE A 144 -15.40 1.01 -7.59
C PHE A 144 -15.07 0.73 -9.05
N GLY A 145 -15.94 -0.01 -9.75
CA GLY A 145 -15.79 -0.33 -11.17
C GLY A 145 -15.86 0.91 -12.07
N SER A 146 -16.69 1.91 -11.73
CA SER A 146 -16.77 3.16 -12.48
C SER A 146 -15.49 4.00 -12.35
N GLN A 147 -14.87 4.03 -11.16
CA GLN A 147 -13.60 4.73 -10.95
C GLN A 147 -12.44 4.08 -11.71
N VAL A 148 -12.36 2.75 -11.68
CA VAL A 148 -11.32 2.01 -12.43
C VAL A 148 -11.49 2.18 -13.93
N ARG A 149 -12.73 2.20 -14.43
CA ARG A 149 -13.01 2.44 -15.86
C ARG A 149 -12.72 3.86 -16.31
N SER A 150 -12.85 4.86 -15.44
CA SER A 150 -12.52 6.24 -15.78
C SER A 150 -11.00 6.50 -15.85
N GLU A 151 -10.20 5.69 -15.18
CA GLU A 151 -8.74 5.81 -15.22
C GLU A 151 -8.08 5.05 -16.39
N LEU A 152 -8.79 4.06 -17.01
CA LEU A 152 -8.25 3.27 -18.12
C LEU A 152 -9.34 2.92 -19.16
N PRO A 153 -9.56 3.74 -20.18
CA PRO A 153 -10.36 3.35 -21.32
C PRO A 153 -9.55 2.42 -22.25
N ILE A 154 -9.16 1.23 -21.76
CA ILE A 154 -8.37 0.26 -22.54
C ILE A 154 -9.29 -0.65 -23.39
N ALA A 155 -10.60 -0.66 -23.15
CA ALA A 155 -11.53 -1.56 -23.82
C ALA A 155 -11.71 -1.34 -25.33
N SER A 156 -11.06 -0.35 -25.92
CA SER A 156 -11.13 -0.06 -27.36
C SER A 156 -9.82 0.43 -27.98
N ALA A 157 -8.68 0.23 -27.31
CA ALA A 157 -7.39 0.60 -27.86
C ALA A 157 -7.11 -0.27 -29.12
N THR A 158 -7.13 0.34 -30.28
CA THR A 158 -6.65 -0.28 -31.52
C THR A 158 -5.13 -0.36 -31.50
N LYS A 159 -4.55 -1.19 -32.34
CA LYS A 159 -3.08 -1.31 -32.45
C LYS A 159 -2.39 0.04 -32.72
N GLU A 160 -3.11 0.99 -33.29
CA GLU A 160 -2.67 2.35 -33.62
C GLU A 160 -2.57 3.26 -32.38
N ASP A 161 -3.30 2.91 -31.31
CA ASP A 161 -3.28 3.66 -30.05
C ASP A 161 -2.16 3.16 -29.08
N TRP A 162 -1.41 2.14 -29.49
CA TRP A 162 -0.36 1.60 -28.64
C TRP A 162 0.83 2.54 -28.52
N PRO A 163 1.41 2.68 -27.31
CA PRO A 163 2.64 3.45 -27.17
C PRO A 163 3.74 2.93 -28.12
N PRO A 164 4.50 3.80 -28.77
CA PRO A 164 5.54 3.38 -29.74
C PRO A 164 6.54 2.38 -29.17
N CYS A 165 6.88 2.53 -27.86
CA CYS A 165 7.79 1.59 -27.18
C CYS A 165 7.20 0.19 -27.05
N PHE A 166 5.87 0.07 -26.91
CA PHE A 166 5.20 -1.22 -26.85
C PHE A 166 5.10 -1.86 -28.24
N SER A 167 4.67 -1.09 -29.25
CA SER A 167 4.61 -1.55 -30.64
C SER A 167 5.96 -2.02 -31.14
N ASN A 168 7.03 -1.24 -30.93
CA ASN A 168 8.38 -1.61 -31.33
C ASN A 168 8.85 -2.90 -30.65
N SER A 169 8.60 -3.04 -29.33
CA SER A 169 9.01 -4.26 -28.60
C SER A 169 8.27 -5.50 -29.08
N ILE A 170 6.99 -5.38 -29.47
CA ILE A 170 6.23 -6.49 -30.07
C ILE A 170 6.74 -6.84 -31.46
N GLU A 171 7.04 -5.85 -32.29
CA GLU A 171 7.58 -6.08 -33.63
C GLU A 171 8.97 -6.73 -33.58
N GLU A 172 9.83 -6.31 -32.69
CA GLU A 172 11.12 -6.94 -32.42
C GLU A 172 10.97 -8.40 -31.97
N LEU A 173 10.03 -8.69 -31.06
CA LEU A 173 9.75 -10.06 -30.63
C LEU A 173 9.19 -10.91 -31.79
N ALA A 174 8.28 -10.37 -32.58
CA ALA A 174 7.67 -11.06 -33.72
C ALA A 174 8.66 -11.36 -34.84
N SER A 175 9.66 -10.49 -35.02
CA SER A 175 10.75 -10.66 -36.02
C SER A 175 11.90 -11.56 -35.52
N GLY A 176 11.81 -12.08 -34.28
CA GLY A 176 12.85 -12.94 -33.70
C GLY A 176 14.08 -12.19 -33.22
N VAL A 177 14.01 -10.86 -33.13
CA VAL A 177 15.08 -10.02 -32.58
C VAL A 177 15.12 -10.18 -31.06
N ASN A 178 16.31 -10.24 -30.48
CA ASN A 178 16.49 -10.46 -29.06
C ASN A 178 16.18 -9.18 -28.27
N VAL A 179 14.92 -9.06 -27.84
CA VAL A 179 14.48 -7.98 -26.92
C VAL A 179 15.12 -8.21 -25.55
N ASN A 180 15.64 -7.15 -24.93
CA ASN A 180 16.24 -7.21 -23.61
C ASN A 180 15.21 -7.62 -22.53
N HIS A 181 15.70 -8.04 -21.35
CA HIS A 181 14.83 -8.53 -20.27
C HIS A 181 13.74 -7.53 -19.86
N VAL A 182 14.08 -6.25 -19.77
CA VAL A 182 13.14 -5.17 -19.41
C VAL A 182 12.03 -5.03 -20.44
N GLY A 183 12.37 -5.07 -21.73
CA GLY A 183 11.39 -5.01 -22.82
C GLY A 183 10.42 -6.21 -22.80
N ARG A 184 10.91 -7.43 -22.53
CA ARG A 184 10.06 -8.62 -22.42
C ARG A 184 9.10 -8.53 -21.23
N VAL A 185 9.59 -8.09 -20.06
CA VAL A 185 8.74 -7.88 -18.87
C VAL A 185 7.69 -6.80 -19.15
N PHE A 186 8.08 -5.72 -19.82
CA PHE A 186 7.16 -4.65 -20.19
C PHE A 186 6.06 -5.14 -21.13
N VAL A 187 6.41 -5.88 -22.18
CA VAL A 187 5.41 -6.47 -23.12
C VAL A 187 4.47 -7.44 -22.41
N ALA A 188 5.01 -8.29 -21.52
CA ALA A 188 4.19 -9.22 -20.75
C ALA A 188 3.23 -8.51 -19.79
N ALA A 189 3.68 -7.45 -19.11
CA ALA A 189 2.86 -6.66 -18.20
C ALA A 189 1.75 -5.91 -18.94
N MET A 190 2.08 -5.27 -20.07
CA MET A 190 1.10 -4.56 -20.91
C MET A 190 0.11 -5.54 -21.54
N GLY A 191 0.58 -6.65 -22.10
CA GLY A 191 -0.30 -7.67 -22.67
C GLY A 191 -1.29 -8.24 -21.66
N ARG A 192 -0.86 -8.44 -20.40
CA ARG A 192 -1.76 -8.88 -19.32
C ARG A 192 -2.79 -7.80 -18.93
N SER A 193 -2.45 -6.52 -19.04
CA SER A 193 -3.37 -5.42 -18.72
C SER A 193 -4.40 -5.17 -19.83
N MET A 194 -4.12 -5.63 -21.04
CA MET A 194 -4.99 -5.48 -22.21
C MET A 194 -5.97 -6.67 -22.43
N GLY A 195 -5.85 -7.73 -21.62
CA GLY A 195 -6.67 -8.95 -21.72
C GLY A 195 -6.00 -10.00 -22.55
#